data_3d14fae55a1fd117d84f8639b4b6321c
#
_entry.id   3d14fae55a1fd117d84f8639b4b6321c
#
_cell.length_a   1.000
_cell.length_b   1.000
_cell.length_c   1.000
_cell.angle_alpha   90.00
_cell.angle_beta   90.00
_cell.angle_gamma   90.00
#
_symmetry.space_group_name_H-M   'P 1'
#
loop_
_entity.id
_entity.type
_entity.pdbx_description
1 polymer ?
#
loop_
_entity_poly.entity_id
_entity_poly.type
_entity_poly.pdbx_seq_one_letter_code
_entity_poly.pdbx_strand_id
1 'polypeptide(L)'
;ADLQGLDQHDRGNLVSDTGITLDLNKGSLVNRAQGLIATPGTLLLRQLGVVDNSGGEISSDRAFTLATSALNNQGGRLLSGGALTLRIAQALDNSLEGIVSGAGGLDIQAFVLDNRSGSIGSKGAIDIGVTRLENDAGTLIAERGLKLVADEANNSKGSIVAKDDLRAKLGALVQNGGELTTQGALALDADKVDNGAGRIAGNRGVVIDARQVDNRAGEIASQGVATLNLTEQLDNRGGKIVGDSGLGITAPRVLNQDK
;
A
#
# COMPACT_ATOMS: atom_id res chain seq x y z
N ALA A 1 -13.03 27.01 -22.11
CA ALA A 1 -12.86 27.85 -20.92
C ALA A 1 -11.78 27.20 -20.05
N ASP A 2 -10.72 27.94 -19.78
CA ASP A 2 -9.66 27.45 -18.88
C ASP A 2 -10.21 27.51 -17.46
N LEU A 3 -10.63 26.36 -16.94
CA LEU A 3 -11.06 26.23 -15.55
C LEU A 3 -9.82 26.39 -14.67
N GLN A 4 -9.87 27.29 -13.70
CA GLN A 4 -8.82 27.48 -12.70
C GLN A 4 -9.08 26.65 -11.42
N GLY A 5 -10.10 25.80 -11.44
CA GLY A 5 -10.50 24.90 -10.38
C GLY A 5 -11.92 24.39 -10.58
N LEU A 6 -12.21 23.28 -9.96
CA LEU A 6 -13.57 22.72 -9.84
C LEU A 6 -13.84 22.50 -8.37
N ASP A 7 -14.88 23.12 -7.85
CA ASP A 7 -15.39 22.89 -6.50
C ASP A 7 -16.77 22.23 -6.59
N GLN A 8 -16.81 20.97 -6.19
CA GLN A 8 -17.98 20.12 -6.18
C GLN A 8 -18.10 19.48 -4.80
N HIS A 9 -18.91 20.10 -3.95
CA HIS A 9 -19.18 19.64 -2.59
C HIS A 9 -20.70 19.48 -2.38
N ASP A 10 -21.09 18.94 -1.24
CA ASP A 10 -22.49 18.79 -0.83
C ASP A 10 -23.35 18.06 -1.87
N ARG A 11 -22.90 16.86 -2.31
CA ARG A 11 -23.58 15.99 -3.28
C ARG A 11 -23.59 16.54 -4.71
N GLY A 12 -22.64 17.40 -5.06
CA GLY A 12 -22.47 17.77 -6.47
C GLY A 12 -22.15 16.54 -7.33
N ASN A 13 -22.76 16.43 -8.51
CA ASN A 13 -22.58 15.29 -9.39
C ASN A 13 -22.05 15.73 -10.76
N LEU A 14 -20.95 15.15 -11.16
CA LEU A 14 -20.41 15.22 -12.52
C LEU A 14 -20.40 13.81 -13.10
N VAL A 15 -21.41 13.48 -13.88
CA VAL A 15 -21.62 12.13 -14.42
C VAL A 15 -21.78 12.19 -15.93
N SER A 16 -21.19 11.22 -16.63
CA SER A 16 -21.31 11.08 -18.08
C SER A 16 -21.32 9.61 -18.48
N ASP A 17 -22.19 9.21 -19.40
CA ASP A 17 -22.26 7.82 -19.89
C ASP A 17 -21.12 7.46 -20.86
N THR A 18 -20.44 8.44 -21.44
CA THR A 18 -19.42 8.22 -22.47
C THR A 18 -18.00 8.52 -22.02
N GLY A 19 -17.82 9.53 -21.18
CA GLY A 19 -16.52 9.92 -20.63
C GLY A 19 -16.51 11.33 -20.08
N ILE A 20 -15.52 11.61 -19.24
CA ILE A 20 -15.30 12.92 -18.61
C ILE A 20 -13.89 13.35 -18.91
N THR A 21 -13.72 14.60 -19.33
CA THR A 21 -12.41 15.26 -19.43
C THR A 21 -12.43 16.55 -18.61
N LEU A 22 -11.54 16.62 -17.64
CA LEU A 22 -11.29 17.80 -16.83
C LEU A 22 -9.85 18.26 -17.04
N ASP A 23 -9.67 19.49 -17.44
CA ASP A 23 -8.38 20.18 -17.48
C ASP A 23 -8.48 21.44 -16.62
N LEU A 24 -7.75 21.46 -15.52
CA LEU A 24 -7.88 22.51 -14.50
C LEU A 24 -6.71 23.50 -14.51
N ASN A 25 -5.82 23.43 -15.49
CA ASN A 25 -4.69 24.37 -15.63
C ASN A 25 -3.93 24.58 -14.29
N LYS A 26 -3.62 23.49 -13.58
CA LYS A 26 -3.03 23.44 -12.24
C LYS A 26 -3.93 23.96 -11.10
N GLY A 27 -5.19 24.21 -11.37
CA GLY A 27 -6.19 24.52 -10.34
C GLY A 27 -6.55 23.31 -9.49
N SER A 28 -7.25 23.57 -8.37
CA SER A 28 -7.67 22.53 -7.45
C SER A 28 -8.93 21.84 -7.92
N LEU A 29 -9.01 20.51 -7.66
CA LEU A 29 -10.22 19.72 -7.76
C LEU A 29 -10.73 19.42 -6.34
N VAL A 30 -11.89 19.96 -6.00
CA VAL A 30 -12.58 19.69 -4.74
C VAL A 30 -13.83 18.86 -5.05
N ASN A 31 -13.89 17.63 -4.54
CA ASN A 31 -14.98 16.65 -4.74
C ASN A 31 -15.33 16.00 -3.41
N ARG A 32 -15.61 16.78 -2.39
CA ARG A 32 -15.81 16.33 -1.01
C ARG A 32 -17.29 16.18 -0.64
N ALA A 33 -17.55 15.64 0.56
CA ALA A 33 -18.87 15.59 1.16
C ALA A 33 -19.94 14.97 0.24
N GLN A 34 -19.67 13.73 -0.23
CA GLN A 34 -20.52 12.97 -1.16
C GLN A 34 -20.54 13.54 -2.59
N GLY A 35 -19.57 14.38 -2.97
CA GLY A 35 -19.38 14.77 -4.37
C GLY A 35 -19.08 13.53 -5.23
N LEU A 36 -19.61 13.48 -6.44
CA LEU A 36 -19.45 12.34 -7.35
C LEU A 36 -18.91 12.77 -8.70
N ILE A 37 -17.78 12.21 -9.09
CA ILE A 37 -17.27 12.26 -10.47
C ILE A 37 -17.20 10.83 -10.99
N ALA A 38 -18.12 10.47 -11.90
CA ALA A 38 -18.26 9.08 -12.34
C ALA A 38 -18.56 8.95 -13.82
N THR A 39 -17.96 7.93 -14.46
CA THR A 39 -18.24 7.57 -15.84
C THR A 39 -17.93 6.09 -16.11
N PRO A 40 -18.78 5.35 -16.85
CA PRO A 40 -18.40 4.05 -17.39
C PRO A 40 -17.38 4.17 -18.54
N GLY A 41 -17.22 5.36 -19.10
CA GLY A 41 -16.28 5.67 -20.18
C GLY A 41 -14.91 6.08 -19.69
N THR A 42 -14.21 6.85 -20.51
CA THR A 42 -12.87 7.34 -20.22
C THR A 42 -12.91 8.53 -19.25
N LEU A 43 -12.12 8.47 -18.19
CA LEU A 43 -11.90 9.58 -17.27
C LEU A 43 -10.50 10.18 -17.53
N LEU A 44 -10.46 11.40 -18.02
CA LEU A 44 -9.22 12.14 -18.27
C LEU A 44 -9.13 13.33 -17.32
N LEU A 45 -8.20 13.24 -16.39
CA LEU A 45 -7.92 14.28 -15.41
C LEU A 45 -6.55 14.89 -15.75
N ARG A 46 -6.52 16.16 -16.12
CA ARG A 46 -5.33 16.83 -16.62
C ARG A 46 -5.02 18.08 -15.83
N GLN A 47 -3.72 18.34 -15.67
CA GLN A 47 -3.19 19.56 -15.07
C GLN A 47 -3.86 19.90 -13.73
N LEU A 48 -3.98 18.88 -12.85
CA LEU A 48 -4.52 19.06 -11.50
C LEU A 48 -3.46 19.67 -10.58
N GLY A 49 -3.85 20.64 -9.77
CA GLY A 49 -3.05 21.16 -8.66
C GLY A 49 -3.15 20.25 -7.46
N VAL A 50 -4.05 20.55 -6.52
CA VAL A 50 -4.40 19.69 -5.37
C VAL A 50 -5.75 19.05 -5.63
N VAL A 51 -5.91 17.80 -5.19
CA VAL A 51 -7.21 17.10 -5.22
C VAL A 51 -7.69 16.83 -3.80
N ASP A 52 -8.87 17.31 -3.47
CA ASP A 52 -9.60 16.98 -2.24
C ASP A 52 -10.83 16.15 -2.60
N ASN A 53 -10.76 14.84 -2.36
CA ASN A 53 -11.84 13.87 -2.54
C ASN A 53 -12.35 13.34 -1.19
N SER A 54 -12.20 14.11 -0.12
CA SER A 54 -12.60 13.65 1.22
C SER A 54 -14.11 13.41 1.31
N GLY A 55 -14.49 12.16 1.62
CA GLY A 55 -15.89 11.70 1.63
C GLY A 55 -16.58 11.76 0.27
N GLY A 56 -15.87 11.98 -0.83
CA GLY A 56 -16.37 11.97 -2.21
C GLY A 56 -16.02 10.69 -2.96
N GLU A 57 -16.46 10.59 -4.21
CA GLU A 57 -16.12 9.50 -5.10
C GLU A 57 -15.60 10.01 -6.45
N ILE A 58 -14.47 9.49 -6.91
CA ILE A 58 -13.97 9.61 -8.28
C ILE A 58 -13.88 8.21 -8.86
N SER A 59 -14.64 7.91 -9.89
CA SER A 59 -14.72 6.56 -10.45
C SER A 59 -14.81 6.49 -11.96
N SER A 60 -14.27 5.41 -12.52
CA SER A 60 -14.43 5.04 -13.93
C SER A 60 -14.44 3.51 -14.07
N ASP A 61 -15.26 2.97 -14.98
CA ASP A 61 -15.20 1.54 -15.32
C ASP A 61 -13.95 1.18 -16.15
N ARG A 62 -13.22 2.18 -16.61
CA ARG A 62 -11.98 2.02 -17.37
C ARG A 62 -10.76 2.42 -16.56
N ALA A 63 -9.60 2.06 -17.08
CA ALA A 63 -8.33 2.53 -16.53
C ALA A 63 -8.23 4.06 -16.59
N PHE A 64 -7.66 4.66 -15.54
CA PHE A 64 -7.33 6.08 -15.56
C PHE A 64 -6.08 6.40 -14.74
N THR A 65 -5.54 7.58 -14.99
CA THR A 65 -4.41 8.15 -14.25
C THR A 65 -4.85 9.42 -13.54
N LEU A 66 -4.46 9.55 -12.28
CA LEU A 66 -4.59 10.77 -11.52
C LEU A 66 -3.18 11.26 -11.14
N ALA A 67 -2.80 12.40 -11.69
CA ALA A 67 -1.54 13.07 -11.40
C ALA A 67 -1.82 14.43 -10.75
N THR A 68 -1.29 14.64 -9.54
CA THR A 68 -1.55 15.84 -8.74
C THR A 68 -0.41 16.13 -7.78
N SER A 69 -0.36 17.33 -7.25
CA SER A 69 0.63 17.68 -6.22
C SER A 69 0.35 16.98 -4.88
N ALA A 70 -0.91 16.92 -4.46
CA ALA A 70 -1.36 16.21 -3.28
C ALA A 70 -2.79 15.70 -3.46
N LEU A 71 -3.12 14.57 -2.83
CA LEU A 71 -4.46 13.97 -2.86
C LEU A 71 -4.93 13.66 -1.44
N ASN A 72 -6.03 14.32 -1.04
CA ASN A 72 -6.79 13.95 0.14
C ASN A 72 -7.96 13.05 -0.28
N ASN A 73 -7.94 11.79 0.16
CA ASN A 73 -9.00 10.80 -0.05
C ASN A 73 -9.52 10.25 1.28
N GLN A 74 -9.46 11.03 2.35
CA GLN A 74 -9.97 10.64 3.67
C GLN A 74 -11.45 10.31 3.61
N GLY A 75 -11.84 9.08 3.98
CA GLY A 75 -13.23 8.60 3.87
C GLY A 75 -13.79 8.62 2.45
N GLY A 76 -12.99 8.98 1.45
CA GLY A 76 -13.37 9.06 0.04
C GLY A 76 -13.13 7.75 -0.71
N ARG A 77 -13.55 7.71 -1.96
CA ARG A 77 -13.44 6.54 -2.83
C ARG A 77 -12.79 6.92 -4.15
N LEU A 78 -11.76 6.20 -4.52
CA LEU A 78 -11.07 6.32 -5.80
C LEU A 78 -11.09 4.95 -6.48
N LEU A 79 -11.93 4.77 -7.51
CA LEU A 79 -12.27 3.48 -8.05
C LEU A 79 -12.02 3.39 -9.56
N SER A 80 -11.32 2.36 -9.99
CA SER A 80 -11.12 2.05 -11.40
C SER A 80 -11.54 0.61 -11.72
N GLY A 81 -12.42 0.42 -12.70
CA GLY A 81 -12.73 -0.88 -13.27
C GLY A 81 -11.59 -1.48 -14.11
N GLY A 82 -10.61 -0.66 -14.50
CA GLY A 82 -9.34 -1.05 -15.11
C GLY A 82 -8.16 -0.85 -14.18
N ALA A 83 -7.00 -0.55 -14.76
CA ALA A 83 -5.82 -0.15 -13.98
C ALA A 83 -5.98 1.29 -13.45
N LEU A 84 -5.49 1.52 -12.24
CA LEU A 84 -5.43 2.85 -11.63
C LEU A 84 -3.97 3.25 -11.41
N THR A 85 -3.60 4.40 -11.94
CA THR A 85 -2.25 4.96 -11.78
C THR A 85 -2.31 6.26 -11.02
N LEU A 86 -1.64 6.34 -9.89
CA LEU A 86 -1.56 7.52 -9.03
C LEU A 86 -0.13 8.06 -9.05
N ARG A 87 0.01 9.33 -9.46
CA ARG A 87 1.30 10.06 -9.48
C ARG A 87 1.15 11.31 -8.62
N ILE A 88 1.52 11.19 -7.36
CA ILE A 88 1.30 12.21 -6.34
C ILE A 88 2.66 12.78 -5.93
N ALA A 89 2.88 14.07 -6.18
CA ALA A 89 4.19 14.67 -5.92
C ALA A 89 4.54 14.73 -4.43
N GLN A 90 3.54 14.89 -3.57
CA GLN A 90 3.70 15.00 -2.11
C GLN A 90 2.99 13.86 -1.38
N ALA A 91 1.81 14.10 -0.81
CA ALA A 91 1.10 13.14 0.01
C ALA A 91 -0.18 12.64 -0.68
N LEU A 92 -0.38 11.32 -0.59
CA LEU A 92 -1.67 10.65 -0.73
C LEU A 92 -2.17 10.32 0.68
N ASP A 93 -3.22 10.97 1.11
CA ASP A 93 -3.92 10.66 2.35
C ASP A 93 -5.18 9.84 2.04
N ASN A 94 -5.13 8.55 2.33
CA ASN A 94 -6.24 7.59 2.20
C ASN A 94 -6.70 7.08 3.58
N SER A 95 -6.45 7.85 4.62
CA SER A 95 -6.83 7.49 5.98
C SER A 95 -8.34 7.59 6.23
N LEU A 96 -8.77 7.29 7.45
CA LEU A 96 -10.16 7.45 7.88
C LEU A 96 -11.16 6.71 6.96
N GLU A 97 -10.91 5.42 6.72
CA GLU A 97 -11.76 4.56 5.86
C GLU A 97 -11.73 4.94 4.36
N GLY A 98 -10.74 5.72 3.92
CA GLY A 98 -10.53 6.00 2.50
C GLY A 98 -10.31 4.71 1.70
N ILE A 99 -10.83 4.65 0.48
CA ILE A 99 -10.75 3.48 -0.41
C ILE A 99 -10.07 3.87 -1.71
N VAL A 100 -9.02 3.13 -2.07
CA VAL A 100 -8.39 3.18 -3.39
C VAL A 100 -8.44 1.79 -4.01
N SER A 101 -9.04 1.66 -5.19
CA SER A 101 -9.18 0.36 -5.85
C SER A 101 -8.96 0.44 -7.36
N GLY A 102 -8.15 -0.49 -7.89
CA GLY A 102 -7.94 -0.69 -9.32
C GLY A 102 -8.16 -2.15 -9.71
N ALA A 103 -9.24 -2.46 -10.46
CA ALA A 103 -9.53 -3.85 -10.81
C ALA A 103 -8.49 -4.49 -11.75
N GLY A 104 -7.84 -3.70 -12.61
CA GLY A 104 -6.81 -4.19 -13.54
C GLY A 104 -5.39 -4.13 -12.99
N GLY A 105 -5.19 -3.52 -11.84
CA GLY A 105 -3.89 -3.27 -11.21
C GLY A 105 -3.84 -1.87 -10.59
N LEU A 106 -2.86 -1.64 -9.73
CA LEU A 106 -2.70 -0.38 -9.04
C LEU A 106 -1.22 -0.01 -8.99
N ASP A 107 -0.89 1.20 -9.43
CA ASP A 107 0.45 1.76 -9.39
C ASP A 107 0.40 3.11 -8.66
N ILE A 108 1.05 3.19 -7.51
CA ILE A 108 1.08 4.38 -6.64
C ILE A 108 2.51 4.86 -6.49
N GLN A 109 2.74 6.13 -6.87
CA GLN A 109 3.96 6.84 -6.60
C GLN A 109 3.63 8.11 -5.81
N ALA A 110 4.18 8.25 -4.60
CA ALA A 110 3.98 9.40 -3.73
C ALA A 110 5.21 9.65 -2.85
N PHE A 111 5.33 10.83 -2.26
CA PHE A 111 6.33 11.02 -1.21
C PHE A 111 5.86 10.37 0.11
N VAL A 112 4.61 10.61 0.51
CA VAL A 112 3.97 9.94 1.65
C VAL A 112 2.69 9.27 1.19
N LEU A 113 2.48 8.01 1.61
CA LEU A 113 1.20 7.32 1.55
C LEU A 113 0.70 7.08 2.98
N ASP A 114 -0.34 7.81 3.35
CA ASP A 114 -1.07 7.59 4.60
C ASP A 114 -2.31 6.74 4.32
N ASN A 115 -2.28 5.49 4.76
CA ASN A 115 -3.38 4.53 4.65
C ASN A 115 -3.85 4.06 6.03
N ARG A 116 -3.66 4.87 7.06
CA ARG A 116 -4.09 4.52 8.42
C ARG A 116 -5.60 4.30 8.48
N SER A 117 -6.01 3.10 8.89
CA SER A 117 -7.41 2.68 8.88
C SER A 117 -8.09 2.79 7.50
N GLY A 118 -7.32 2.92 6.43
CA GLY A 118 -7.80 2.96 5.05
C GLY A 118 -7.67 1.61 4.34
N SER A 119 -8.18 1.54 3.13
CA SER A 119 -8.16 0.33 2.31
C SER A 119 -7.62 0.61 0.91
N ILE A 120 -6.60 -0.12 0.52
CA ILE A 120 -6.04 -0.11 -0.84
C ILE A 120 -6.11 -1.53 -1.39
N GLY A 121 -6.79 -1.71 -2.52
CA GLY A 121 -7.01 -3.03 -3.07
C GLY A 121 -6.90 -3.12 -4.59
N SER A 122 -6.51 -4.29 -5.09
CA SER A 122 -6.51 -4.58 -6.53
C SER A 122 -6.81 -6.04 -6.80
N LYS A 123 -7.63 -6.31 -7.85
CA LYS A 123 -7.74 -7.65 -8.43
C LYS A 123 -6.52 -8.03 -9.29
N GLY A 124 -5.75 -7.04 -9.72
CA GLY A 124 -4.45 -7.20 -10.36
C GLY A 124 -3.28 -7.11 -9.37
N ALA A 125 -2.10 -6.81 -9.89
CA ALA A 125 -0.93 -6.54 -9.08
C ALA A 125 -0.98 -5.11 -8.48
N ILE A 126 -0.25 -4.92 -7.39
CA ILE A 126 -0.01 -3.61 -6.78
C ILE A 126 1.49 -3.29 -6.84
N ASP A 127 1.84 -2.11 -7.34
CA ASP A 127 3.19 -1.53 -7.27
C ASP A 127 3.12 -0.21 -6.50
N ILE A 128 3.83 -0.12 -5.38
CA ILE A 128 3.90 1.07 -4.54
C ILE A 128 5.35 1.50 -4.40
N GLY A 129 5.62 2.76 -4.78
CA GLY A 129 6.89 3.43 -4.57
C GLY A 129 6.68 4.73 -3.78
N VAL A 130 7.16 4.77 -2.55
CA VAL A 130 6.98 5.93 -1.66
C VAL A 130 8.23 6.14 -0.80
N THR A 131 8.41 7.32 -0.24
CA THR A 131 9.42 7.52 0.80
C THR A 131 8.91 7.00 2.15
N ARG A 132 7.64 7.27 2.47
CA ARG A 132 7.02 6.80 3.70
C ARG A 132 5.65 6.17 3.46
N LEU A 133 5.45 4.98 4.01
CA LEU A 133 4.16 4.30 4.11
C LEU A 133 3.69 4.28 5.57
N GLU A 134 2.51 4.84 5.84
CA GLU A 134 1.78 4.69 7.08
C GLU A 134 0.56 3.80 6.83
N ASN A 135 0.60 2.56 7.29
CA ASN A 135 -0.48 1.57 7.15
C ASN A 135 -0.94 1.04 8.51
N ASP A 136 -0.81 1.84 9.58
CA ASP A 136 -1.28 1.44 10.93
C ASP A 136 -2.79 1.15 10.89
N ALA A 137 -3.19 -0.06 11.28
CA ALA A 137 -4.55 -0.58 11.18
C ALA A 137 -5.16 -0.48 9.75
N GLY A 138 -4.37 -0.17 8.73
CA GLY A 138 -4.80 -0.09 7.34
C GLY A 138 -4.66 -1.42 6.60
N THR A 139 -5.21 -1.50 5.39
CA THR A 139 -5.23 -2.72 4.60
C THR A 139 -4.71 -2.47 3.19
N LEU A 140 -3.78 -3.32 2.74
CA LEU A 140 -3.24 -3.39 1.39
C LEU A 140 -3.43 -4.83 0.87
N ILE A 141 -4.29 -5.02 -0.14
CA ILE A 141 -4.58 -6.36 -0.67
C ILE A 141 -4.42 -6.41 -2.19
N ALA A 142 -3.49 -7.25 -2.66
CA ALA A 142 -3.32 -7.58 -4.07
C ALA A 142 -3.81 -9.01 -4.36
N GLU A 143 -4.74 -9.18 -5.29
CA GLU A 143 -5.16 -10.51 -5.74
C GLU A 143 -4.14 -11.17 -6.68
N ARG A 144 -3.04 -10.48 -6.97
CA ARG A 144 -1.84 -10.97 -7.62
C ARG A 144 -0.60 -10.59 -6.82
N GLY A 145 0.50 -10.30 -7.51
CA GLY A 145 1.74 -9.90 -6.85
C GLY A 145 1.67 -8.49 -6.24
N LEU A 146 2.47 -8.27 -5.22
CA LEU A 146 2.65 -6.97 -4.60
C LEU A 146 4.13 -6.61 -4.56
N LYS A 147 4.44 -5.40 -5.03
CA LYS A 147 5.75 -4.79 -4.89
C LYS A 147 5.63 -3.51 -4.08
N LEU A 148 6.46 -3.41 -3.04
CA LEU A 148 6.53 -2.24 -2.17
C LEU A 148 7.96 -1.75 -2.07
N VAL A 149 8.18 -0.48 -2.36
CA VAL A 149 9.45 0.19 -2.15
C VAL A 149 9.20 1.41 -1.28
N ALA A 150 9.88 1.48 -0.13
CA ALA A 150 9.80 2.62 0.79
C ALA A 150 11.07 2.77 1.60
N ASP A 151 11.40 3.99 2.03
CA ASP A 151 12.47 4.19 3.02
C ASP A 151 11.97 3.79 4.42
N GLU A 152 10.74 4.16 4.75
CA GLU A 152 10.10 3.82 6.02
C GLU A 152 8.70 3.23 5.76
N ALA A 153 8.39 2.11 6.39
CA ALA A 153 7.06 1.50 6.38
C ALA A 153 6.60 1.16 7.80
N ASN A 154 5.48 1.74 8.20
CA ASN A 154 4.76 1.39 9.41
C ASN A 154 3.51 0.58 9.04
N ASN A 155 3.48 -0.69 9.43
CA ASN A 155 2.35 -1.61 9.24
C ASN A 155 1.84 -2.13 10.58
N SER A 156 1.96 -1.34 11.66
CA SER A 156 1.51 -1.75 12.99
C SER A 156 0.02 -2.06 12.98
N LYS A 157 -0.37 -3.26 13.42
CA LYS A 157 -1.77 -3.76 13.36
C LYS A 157 -2.40 -3.70 11.96
N GLY A 158 -1.63 -3.32 10.94
CA GLY A 158 -2.08 -3.27 9.56
C GLY A 158 -1.92 -4.61 8.86
N SER A 159 -2.48 -4.73 7.66
CA SER A 159 -2.44 -5.93 6.86
C SER A 159 -1.94 -5.64 5.45
N ILE A 160 -0.85 -6.28 5.03
CA ILE A 160 -0.32 -6.25 3.66
C ILE A 160 -0.34 -7.68 3.14
N VAL A 161 -1.19 -7.95 2.15
CA VAL A 161 -1.45 -9.29 1.64
C VAL A 161 -1.34 -9.36 0.13
N ALA A 162 -0.67 -10.38 -0.39
CA ALA A 162 -0.68 -10.73 -1.81
C ALA A 162 -1.13 -12.18 -2.01
N LYS A 163 -1.80 -12.49 -3.15
CA LYS A 163 -2.09 -13.88 -3.51
C LYS A 163 -0.93 -14.54 -4.25
N ASP A 164 -0.18 -13.77 -5.06
CA ASP A 164 1.06 -14.23 -5.69
C ASP A 164 2.28 -13.74 -4.89
N ASP A 165 3.43 -13.56 -5.53
CA ASP A 165 4.65 -13.14 -4.84
C ASP A 165 4.54 -11.73 -4.22
N LEU A 166 5.16 -11.56 -3.06
CA LEU A 166 5.33 -10.28 -2.41
C LEU A 166 6.82 -9.93 -2.35
N ARG A 167 7.17 -8.75 -2.87
CA ARG A 167 8.52 -8.20 -2.80
C ARG A 167 8.49 -6.84 -2.14
N ALA A 168 9.18 -6.72 -1.02
CA ALA A 168 9.33 -5.47 -0.30
C ALA A 168 10.81 -5.10 -0.22
N LYS A 169 11.13 -3.85 -0.60
CA LYS A 169 12.43 -3.25 -0.40
C LYS A 169 12.28 -1.99 0.44
N LEU A 170 12.78 -2.05 1.67
CA LEU A 170 12.51 -1.06 2.70
C LEU A 170 13.80 -0.61 3.39
N GLY A 171 13.89 0.64 3.82
CA GLY A 171 14.91 1.03 4.79
C GLY A 171 14.54 0.46 6.17
N ALA A 172 13.35 0.76 6.66
CA ALA A 172 12.85 0.22 7.92
C ALA A 172 11.40 -0.28 7.79
N LEU A 173 11.11 -1.42 8.42
CA LEU A 173 9.75 -1.94 8.62
C LEU A 173 9.43 -1.99 10.11
N VAL A 174 8.34 -1.33 10.51
CA VAL A 174 7.72 -1.50 11.83
C VAL A 174 6.39 -2.22 11.64
N GLN A 175 6.25 -3.40 12.26
CA GLN A 175 5.11 -4.30 12.04
C GLN A 175 4.58 -4.87 13.36
N ASN A 176 4.48 -4.03 14.38
CA ASN A 176 3.99 -4.43 15.71
C ASN A 176 2.53 -4.91 15.64
N GLY A 177 2.32 -6.22 15.80
CA GLY A 177 0.99 -6.84 15.68
C GLY A 177 0.38 -6.79 14.27
N GLY A 178 1.15 -6.40 13.25
CA GLY A 178 0.70 -6.35 11.87
C GLY A 178 0.98 -7.63 11.08
N GLU A 179 0.51 -7.69 9.84
CA GLU A 179 0.69 -8.82 8.94
C GLU A 179 1.32 -8.42 7.62
N LEU A 180 2.36 -9.14 7.19
CA LEU A 180 2.97 -9.10 5.87
C LEU A 180 2.96 -10.51 5.30
N THR A 181 1.98 -10.84 4.45
CA THR A 181 1.73 -12.24 4.09
C THR A 181 1.47 -12.43 2.61
N THR A 182 1.82 -13.62 2.10
CA THR A 182 1.50 -14.01 0.72
C THR A 182 1.26 -15.52 0.58
N GLN A 183 0.42 -15.89 -0.39
CA GLN A 183 0.30 -17.29 -0.82
C GLN A 183 1.46 -17.72 -1.74
N GLY A 184 2.19 -16.76 -2.30
CA GLY A 184 3.40 -16.95 -3.08
C GLY A 184 4.68 -17.01 -2.25
N ALA A 185 5.77 -16.55 -2.84
CA ALA A 185 7.05 -16.32 -2.16
C ALA A 185 7.12 -14.89 -1.63
N LEU A 186 7.64 -14.74 -0.41
CA LEU A 186 7.91 -13.46 0.20
C LEU A 186 9.41 -13.17 0.16
N ALA A 187 9.77 -12.03 -0.42
CA ALA A 187 11.12 -11.50 -0.37
C ALA A 187 11.10 -10.10 0.29
N LEU A 188 11.80 -9.97 1.40
CA LEU A 188 11.94 -8.72 2.16
C LEU A 188 13.43 -8.36 2.22
N ASP A 189 13.79 -7.26 1.59
CA ASP A 189 15.09 -6.60 1.69
C ASP A 189 14.91 -5.34 2.53
N ALA A 190 15.55 -5.27 3.70
CA ALA A 190 15.41 -4.14 4.61
C ALA A 190 16.67 -3.91 5.44
N ASP A 191 16.92 -2.66 5.84
CA ASP A 191 17.95 -2.40 6.83
C ASP A 191 17.51 -2.89 8.22
N LYS A 192 16.30 -2.57 8.62
CA LYS A 192 15.75 -2.95 9.94
C LYS A 192 14.32 -3.47 9.85
N VAL A 193 14.05 -4.59 10.51
CA VAL A 193 12.72 -5.18 10.64
C VAL A 193 12.35 -5.29 12.13
N ASP A 194 11.27 -4.62 12.53
CA ASP A 194 10.62 -4.80 13.83
C ASP A 194 9.29 -5.53 13.60
N ASN A 195 9.28 -6.85 13.86
CA ASN A 195 8.13 -7.74 13.76
C ASN A 195 7.58 -8.11 15.15
N GLY A 196 7.66 -7.21 16.11
CA GLY A 196 7.17 -7.44 17.46
C GLY A 196 5.70 -7.87 17.50
N ALA A 197 5.39 -9.10 17.98
CA ALA A 197 4.05 -9.69 17.97
C ALA A 197 3.37 -9.69 16.57
N GLY A 198 4.10 -9.37 15.49
CA GLY A 198 3.61 -9.35 14.11
C GLY A 198 3.80 -10.70 13.41
N ARG A 199 3.33 -10.77 12.16
CA ARG A 199 3.42 -11.97 11.33
C ARG A 199 3.98 -11.67 9.95
N ILE A 200 5.07 -12.35 9.59
CA ILE A 200 5.63 -12.37 8.23
C ILE A 200 5.49 -13.79 7.69
N ALA A 201 4.77 -14.00 6.58
CA ALA A 201 4.59 -15.35 6.06
C ALA A 201 4.49 -15.42 4.54
N GLY A 202 5.06 -16.49 3.97
CA GLY A 202 4.95 -16.83 2.55
C GLY A 202 4.79 -18.33 2.35
N ASN A 203 3.73 -18.75 1.65
CA ASN A 203 3.47 -20.19 1.52
C ASN A 203 4.56 -20.91 0.72
N ARG A 204 5.09 -20.32 -0.35
CA ARG A 204 6.15 -20.96 -1.18
C ARG A 204 7.56 -20.74 -0.66
N GLY A 205 7.78 -19.77 0.19
CA GLY A 205 9.08 -19.44 0.76
C GLY A 205 9.06 -18.05 1.40
N VAL A 206 9.97 -17.85 2.35
CA VAL A 206 10.28 -16.55 2.94
C VAL A 206 11.77 -16.32 2.85
N VAL A 207 12.19 -15.20 2.28
CA VAL A 207 13.56 -14.74 2.31
C VAL A 207 13.58 -13.35 2.93
N ILE A 208 14.38 -13.19 3.98
CA ILE A 208 14.60 -11.89 4.62
C ILE A 208 16.10 -11.60 4.58
N ASP A 209 16.48 -10.59 3.83
CA ASP A 209 17.81 -10.02 3.79
C ASP A 209 17.77 -8.71 4.58
N ALA A 210 18.46 -8.65 5.74
CA ALA A 210 18.40 -7.47 6.60
C ALA A 210 19.68 -7.26 7.40
N ARG A 211 19.84 -6.07 7.97
CA ARG A 211 20.88 -5.84 8.97
C ARG A 211 20.43 -6.41 10.33
N GLN A 212 19.22 -6.06 10.76
CA GLN A 212 18.65 -6.48 12.04
C GLN A 212 17.20 -6.93 11.90
N VAL A 213 16.83 -7.99 12.61
CA VAL A 213 15.43 -8.42 12.77
C VAL A 213 15.11 -8.56 14.25
N ASP A 214 14.10 -7.84 14.70
CA ASP A 214 13.43 -8.03 15.99
C ASP A 214 12.13 -8.81 15.73
N ASN A 215 12.09 -10.08 16.16
CA ASN A 215 10.94 -10.96 16.06
C ASN A 215 10.41 -11.36 17.44
N ARG A 216 10.57 -10.50 18.43
CA ARG A 216 10.10 -10.80 19.78
C ARG A 216 8.59 -10.99 19.81
N ALA A 217 8.16 -12.15 20.34
CA ALA A 217 6.77 -12.59 20.34
C ALA A 217 6.11 -12.61 18.94
N GLY A 218 6.84 -12.39 17.86
CA GLY A 218 6.37 -12.41 16.49
C GLY A 218 6.50 -13.77 15.82
N GLU A 219 5.93 -13.91 14.64
CA GLU A 219 6.02 -15.13 13.83
C GLU A 219 6.60 -14.83 12.44
N ILE A 220 7.61 -15.62 12.04
CA ILE A 220 8.09 -15.70 10.66
C ILE A 220 7.87 -17.13 10.19
N ALA A 221 7.05 -17.34 9.15
CA ALA A 221 6.61 -18.68 8.77
C ALA A 221 6.61 -18.91 7.25
N SER A 222 6.98 -20.13 6.84
CA SER A 222 6.84 -20.61 5.48
C SER A 222 6.47 -22.08 5.44
N GLN A 223 5.58 -22.47 4.52
CA GLN A 223 5.38 -23.89 4.17
C GLN A 223 6.56 -24.40 3.30
N GLY A 224 7.21 -23.53 2.56
CA GLY A 224 8.47 -23.77 1.88
C GLY A 224 9.67 -23.56 2.81
N VAL A 225 10.78 -23.12 2.25
CA VAL A 225 11.99 -22.77 3.00
C VAL A 225 11.87 -21.35 3.57
N ALA A 226 12.28 -21.18 4.82
CA ALA A 226 12.51 -19.86 5.40
C ALA A 226 14.01 -19.59 5.49
N THR A 227 14.45 -18.46 4.94
CA THR A 227 15.85 -18.03 4.93
C THR A 227 15.97 -16.62 5.48
N LEU A 228 16.80 -16.44 6.49
CA LEU A 228 17.14 -15.15 7.07
C LEU A 228 18.65 -14.91 6.92
N ASN A 229 19.04 -13.93 6.15
CA ASN A 229 20.43 -13.51 5.96
C ASN A 229 20.63 -12.16 6.63
N LEU A 230 21.19 -12.17 7.82
CA LEU A 230 21.36 -10.96 8.63
C LEU A 230 22.83 -10.61 8.78
N THR A 231 23.13 -9.32 8.70
CA THR A 231 24.51 -8.85 8.83
C THR A 231 24.88 -8.44 10.26
N GLU A 232 23.88 -8.33 11.18
CA GLU A 232 24.15 -8.01 12.58
C GLU A 232 23.42 -8.94 13.56
N GLN A 233 22.09 -8.83 13.72
CA GLN A 233 21.39 -9.51 14.82
C GLN A 233 20.00 -9.99 14.46
N LEU A 234 19.65 -11.16 14.98
CA LEU A 234 18.30 -11.68 15.16
C LEU A 234 17.94 -11.67 16.65
N ASP A 235 16.87 -10.98 17.02
CA ASP A 235 16.24 -11.12 18.33
C ASP A 235 14.92 -11.88 18.16
N ASN A 236 14.89 -13.16 18.55
CA ASN A 236 13.72 -14.04 18.45
C ASN A 236 13.23 -14.48 19.83
N ARG A 237 13.44 -13.68 20.86
CA ARG A 237 12.99 -14.01 22.20
C ARG A 237 11.46 -14.09 22.28
N GLY A 238 10.93 -15.23 22.71
CA GLY A 238 9.49 -15.49 22.71
C GLY A 238 8.85 -15.55 21.32
N GLY A 239 9.60 -15.37 20.24
CA GLY A 239 9.14 -15.43 18.87
C GLY A 239 9.22 -16.83 18.27
N LYS A 240 8.65 -16.98 17.08
CA LYS A 240 8.62 -18.24 16.33
C LYS A 240 9.12 -18.03 14.90
N ILE A 241 10.04 -18.90 14.45
CA ILE A 241 10.50 -18.93 13.06
C ILE A 241 10.37 -20.36 12.56
N VAL A 242 9.63 -20.57 11.46
CA VAL A 242 9.35 -21.90 10.90
C VAL A 242 9.49 -21.89 9.39
N GLY A 243 10.18 -22.91 8.88
CA GLY A 243 10.15 -23.28 7.46
C GLY A 243 9.87 -24.77 7.38
N ASP A 244 8.68 -25.16 6.91
CA ASP A 244 8.27 -26.57 6.89
C ASP A 244 9.18 -27.41 6.00
N SER A 245 9.71 -26.84 4.93
CA SER A 245 10.65 -27.50 4.02
C SER A 245 12.13 -27.25 4.36
N GLY A 246 12.41 -26.38 5.33
CA GLY A 246 13.75 -26.06 5.79
C GLY A 246 13.87 -24.65 6.36
N LEU A 247 14.82 -24.48 7.26
CA LEU A 247 15.12 -23.20 7.91
C LEU A 247 16.63 -22.91 7.82
N GLY A 248 16.99 -21.78 7.21
CA GLY A 248 18.34 -21.25 7.17
C GLY A 248 18.41 -19.90 7.88
N ILE A 249 19.30 -19.76 8.84
CA ILE A 249 19.56 -18.50 9.53
C ILE A 249 21.06 -18.23 9.49
N THR A 250 21.44 -17.10 8.92
CA THR A 250 22.79 -16.55 8.95
C THR A 250 22.74 -15.23 9.68
N ALA A 251 23.38 -15.12 10.83
CA ALA A 251 23.49 -13.89 11.61
C ALA A 251 24.71 -13.94 12.54
N PRO A 252 25.46 -12.83 12.72
CA PRO A 252 26.55 -12.77 13.70
C PRO A 252 26.08 -12.99 15.15
N ARG A 253 24.84 -12.58 15.44
CA ARG A 253 24.22 -12.74 16.78
C ARG A 253 22.77 -13.18 16.68
N VAL A 254 22.44 -14.24 17.43
CA VAL A 254 21.06 -14.73 17.58
C VAL A 254 20.71 -14.78 19.06
N LEU A 255 19.61 -14.10 19.42
CA LEU A 255 18.99 -14.18 20.73
C LEU A 255 17.71 -14.98 20.60
N ASN A 256 17.62 -16.14 21.26
CA ASN A 256 16.49 -17.07 21.18
C ASN A 256 16.22 -17.68 22.54
N GLN A 257 16.16 -16.84 23.57
CA GLN A 257 15.87 -17.20 24.94
C GLN A 257 14.38 -17.08 25.22
N ASP A 258 13.92 -17.62 26.35
CA ASP A 258 12.54 -17.53 26.86
C ASP A 258 11.52 -18.40 26.10
N LYS A 259 11.97 -19.63 25.67
CA LYS A 259 11.14 -20.86 25.65
C LYS A 259 11.95 -22.07 25.34
#